data_4b811e95780aca51d25a4a863b839a53
#
_entry.id   4b811e95780aca51d25a4a863b839a53
#
_cell.length_a   1.000
_cell.length_b   1.000
_cell.length_c   1.000
_cell.angle_alpha   90.00
_cell.angle_beta   90.00
_cell.angle_gamma   90.00
#
_symmetry.space_group_name_H-M   'P 1'
#
loop_
_entity.id
_entity.type
_entity.pdbx_description
1 polymer ?
#
loop_
_entity_poly.entity_id
_entity_poly.type
_entity_poly.pdbx_seq_one_letter_code
_entity_poly.pdbx_strand_id
1 'polypeptide(L)'
;LGFLTLGVIGGLVGFLVGHLFDSGLVRAIRMTGPDGLHALQQEFFDTTFVMLGYIAKADGRVSESEIAQAEAMFSQLRLTPSQRASAIKRFKFGAESDFDPSAELLRFRRTASLRPQTSQTLMLFLVGMALADGRLDTAERNALARVAKTLGISDAALQRIISMVAAQANFGDQRQHQRQQYQPQRSQLADAYRALGVSADVDYRELKKAYRRLMSENHPDKLSARGVPKEMVDLATERSQNITTAYDLIKESRGMK
;
A
#
# COMPACT_ATOMS: atom_id res chain seq x y z
N LEU A 1 -25.17 55.79 -15.65
CA LEU A 1 -23.73 55.43 -15.50
C LEU A 1 -23.50 54.21 -14.59
N GLY A 2 -24.44 53.83 -13.71
CA GLY A 2 -24.29 52.70 -12.79
C GLY A 2 -24.53 51.30 -13.38
N PHE A 3 -25.13 51.19 -14.53
CA PHE A 3 -25.48 49.89 -15.15
C PHE A 3 -24.34 49.23 -15.96
N LEU A 4 -23.37 50.02 -16.41
CA LEU A 4 -22.22 49.54 -17.20
C LEU A 4 -21.10 48.95 -16.33
N THR A 5 -20.98 49.36 -15.07
CA THR A 5 -19.94 48.84 -14.16
C THR A 5 -20.29 47.49 -13.55
N LEU A 6 -21.58 47.19 -13.33
CA LEU A 6 -22.00 45.87 -12.86
C LEU A 6 -21.86 44.77 -13.96
N GLY A 7 -22.01 45.14 -15.23
CA GLY A 7 -21.86 44.21 -16.36
C GLY A 7 -20.44 43.70 -16.55
N VAL A 8 -19.45 44.57 -16.42
CA VAL A 8 -18.02 44.22 -16.56
C VAL A 8 -17.54 43.44 -15.34
N ILE A 9 -17.94 43.88 -14.12
CA ILE A 9 -17.60 43.17 -12.89
C ILE A 9 -18.30 41.82 -12.82
N GLY A 10 -19.59 41.74 -13.23
CA GLY A 10 -20.33 40.48 -13.35
C GLY A 10 -19.73 39.53 -14.37
N GLY A 11 -19.24 40.04 -15.52
CA GLY A 11 -18.53 39.28 -16.53
C GLY A 11 -17.16 38.77 -16.04
N LEU A 12 -16.42 39.62 -15.30
CA LEU A 12 -15.12 39.24 -14.72
C LEU A 12 -15.27 38.22 -13.59
N VAL A 13 -16.26 38.38 -12.73
CA VAL A 13 -16.60 37.42 -11.66
C VAL A 13 -17.13 36.10 -12.27
N GLY A 14 -17.98 36.16 -13.31
CA GLY A 14 -18.46 34.99 -14.03
C GLY A 14 -17.35 34.26 -14.78
N PHE A 15 -16.41 35.00 -15.39
CA PHE A 15 -15.19 34.42 -16.03
C PHE A 15 -14.26 33.80 -15.01
N LEU A 16 -14.02 34.47 -13.85
CA LEU A 16 -13.19 33.94 -12.77
C LEU A 16 -13.79 32.71 -12.12
N VAL A 17 -15.11 32.72 -11.89
CA VAL A 17 -15.86 31.56 -11.36
C VAL A 17 -15.90 30.45 -12.40
N GLY A 18 -16.12 30.75 -13.67
CA GLY A 18 -16.10 29.78 -14.77
C GLY A 18 -14.71 29.17 -14.95
N HIS A 19 -13.67 29.99 -14.89
CA HIS A 19 -12.27 29.52 -14.98
C HIS A 19 -11.83 28.72 -13.76
N LEU A 20 -12.30 29.07 -12.56
CA LEU A 20 -12.10 28.27 -11.34
C LEU A 20 -12.87 26.94 -11.41
N PHE A 21 -14.05 26.94 -12.05
CA PHE A 21 -14.82 25.74 -12.29
C PHE A 21 -14.16 24.81 -13.33
N ASP A 22 -13.56 25.39 -14.38
CA ASP A 22 -12.84 24.67 -15.44
C ASP A 22 -11.42 24.24 -15.01
N SER A 23 -10.83 24.95 -14.06
CA SER A 23 -9.44 24.74 -13.58
C SER A 23 -9.23 23.61 -12.57
N GLY A 24 -10.18 22.70 -12.43
CA GLY A 24 -10.03 21.53 -11.54
C GLY A 24 -10.25 21.78 -10.05
N LEU A 25 -10.57 23.02 -9.61
CA LEU A 25 -10.88 23.29 -8.20
C LEU A 25 -12.11 22.54 -7.72
N VAL A 26 -13.16 22.45 -8.57
CA VAL A 26 -14.37 21.65 -8.27
C VAL A 26 -14.03 20.15 -8.25
N ARG A 27 -13.12 19.73 -9.13
CA ARG A 27 -12.60 18.35 -9.13
C ARG A 27 -11.78 18.09 -7.87
N ALA A 28 -10.97 19.06 -7.43
CA ALA A 28 -10.20 18.97 -6.18
C ALA A 28 -11.13 18.92 -4.94
N ILE A 29 -12.16 19.74 -4.89
CA ILE A 29 -13.17 19.74 -3.81
C ILE A 29 -13.96 18.42 -3.81
N ARG A 30 -14.36 17.92 -4.98
CA ARG A 30 -15.06 16.64 -5.10
C ARG A 30 -14.16 15.46 -4.70
N MET A 31 -12.85 15.53 -4.98
CA MET A 31 -11.87 14.50 -4.61
C MET A 31 -11.43 14.56 -3.13
N THR A 32 -11.65 15.66 -2.43
CA THR A 32 -11.36 15.80 -1.00
C THR A 32 -12.57 15.51 -0.10
N GLY A 33 -13.80 15.51 -0.65
CA GLY A 33 -15.03 15.15 0.05
C GLY A 33 -15.21 13.63 0.25
N PRO A 34 -16.30 13.23 0.94
CA PRO A 34 -16.65 11.82 1.16
C PRO A 34 -16.73 11.00 -0.15
N ASP A 35 -17.34 11.56 -1.20
CA ASP A 35 -17.47 10.90 -2.50
C ASP A 35 -16.12 10.65 -3.17
N GLY A 36 -15.20 11.61 -3.05
CA GLY A 36 -13.84 11.45 -3.56
C GLY A 36 -13.02 10.41 -2.79
N LEU A 37 -13.26 10.28 -1.49
CA LEU A 37 -12.63 9.24 -0.69
C LEU A 37 -13.15 7.86 -1.08
N HIS A 38 -14.46 7.69 -1.25
CA HIS A 38 -15.06 6.43 -1.73
C HIS A 38 -14.55 6.05 -3.12
N ALA A 39 -14.49 7.01 -4.06
CA ALA A 39 -13.92 6.76 -5.37
C ALA A 39 -12.45 6.33 -5.31
N LEU A 40 -11.66 6.93 -4.43
CA LEU A 40 -10.26 6.54 -4.22
C LEU A 40 -10.15 5.15 -3.59
N GLN A 41 -11.00 4.81 -2.61
CA GLN A 41 -11.04 3.49 -2.00
C GLN A 41 -11.40 2.41 -3.02
N GLN A 42 -12.38 2.66 -3.87
CA GLN A 42 -12.74 1.74 -4.94
C GLN A 42 -11.60 1.60 -5.96
N GLU A 43 -10.98 2.70 -6.36
CA GLU A 43 -9.82 2.68 -7.27
C GLU A 43 -8.63 1.95 -6.64
N PHE A 44 -8.39 2.14 -5.34
CA PHE A 44 -7.33 1.42 -4.61
C PHE A 44 -7.60 -0.08 -4.59
N PHE A 45 -8.83 -0.48 -4.29
CA PHE A 45 -9.27 -1.87 -4.31
C PHE A 45 -9.07 -2.49 -5.70
N ASP A 46 -9.63 -1.86 -6.72
CA ASP A 46 -9.59 -2.35 -8.09
C ASP A 46 -8.14 -2.49 -8.59
N THR A 47 -7.33 -1.42 -8.43
CA THR A 47 -5.93 -1.42 -8.85
C THR A 47 -5.11 -2.47 -8.10
N THR A 48 -5.37 -2.68 -6.81
CA THR A 48 -4.68 -3.72 -6.03
C THR A 48 -4.88 -5.08 -6.67
N PHE A 49 -6.12 -5.49 -6.93
CA PHE A 49 -6.41 -6.83 -7.47
C PHE A 49 -5.98 -6.99 -8.93
N VAL A 50 -6.09 -5.95 -9.75
CA VAL A 50 -5.54 -5.96 -11.11
C VAL A 50 -4.02 -6.17 -11.08
N MET A 51 -3.31 -5.40 -10.26
CA MET A 51 -1.85 -5.53 -10.16
C MET A 51 -1.41 -6.87 -9.57
N LEU A 52 -2.17 -7.44 -8.65
CA LEU A 52 -1.88 -8.79 -8.14
C LEU A 52 -1.99 -9.84 -9.23
N GLY A 53 -3.02 -9.76 -10.08
CA GLY A 53 -3.14 -10.63 -11.25
C GLY A 53 -1.97 -10.48 -12.23
N TYR A 54 -1.55 -9.25 -12.47
CA TYR A 54 -0.40 -8.92 -13.32
C TYR A 54 0.91 -9.48 -12.74
N ILE A 55 1.13 -9.38 -11.43
CA ILE A 55 2.32 -9.89 -10.75
C ILE A 55 2.31 -11.42 -10.78
N ALA A 56 1.20 -12.06 -10.40
CA ALA A 56 1.05 -13.51 -10.41
C ALA A 56 1.26 -14.14 -11.80
N LYS A 57 0.91 -13.41 -12.88
CA LYS A 57 1.11 -13.86 -14.26
C LYS A 57 2.53 -13.64 -14.79
N ALA A 58 3.41 -13.00 -14.02
CA ALA A 58 4.72 -12.52 -14.51
C ALA A 58 5.65 -13.64 -15.03
N ASP A 59 5.52 -14.86 -14.54
CA ASP A 59 6.25 -16.06 -15.00
C ASP A 59 5.61 -16.74 -16.22
N GLY A 60 4.44 -16.25 -16.70
CA GLY A 60 3.73 -16.74 -17.87
C GLY A 60 2.55 -17.67 -17.59
N ARG A 61 2.38 -18.14 -16.36
CA ARG A 61 1.24 -18.99 -15.94
C ARG A 61 0.80 -18.61 -14.54
N VAL A 62 -0.51 -18.58 -14.30
CA VAL A 62 -1.04 -18.55 -12.94
C VAL A 62 -1.13 -20.00 -12.47
N SER A 63 -0.29 -20.37 -11.52
CA SER A 63 -0.24 -21.70 -10.94
C SER A 63 -1.43 -21.98 -10.01
N GLU A 64 -1.73 -23.24 -9.73
CA GLU A 64 -2.77 -23.60 -8.74
C GLU A 64 -2.42 -23.07 -7.34
N SER A 65 -1.13 -22.99 -7.00
CA SER A 65 -0.66 -22.42 -5.73
C SER A 65 -0.95 -20.94 -5.63
N GLU A 66 -0.78 -20.15 -6.69
CA GLU A 66 -1.10 -18.73 -6.73
C GLU A 66 -2.61 -18.47 -6.67
N ILE A 67 -3.43 -19.34 -7.30
CA ILE A 67 -4.88 -19.30 -7.15
C ILE A 67 -5.27 -19.57 -5.69
N ALA A 68 -4.68 -20.59 -5.06
CA ALA A 68 -4.94 -20.90 -3.65
C ALA A 68 -4.50 -19.76 -2.70
N GLN A 69 -3.37 -19.10 -2.98
CA GLN A 69 -2.91 -17.92 -2.25
C GLN A 69 -3.87 -16.74 -2.41
N ALA A 70 -4.32 -16.46 -3.63
CA ALA A 70 -5.30 -15.41 -3.88
C ALA A 70 -6.62 -15.69 -3.12
N GLU A 71 -7.09 -16.94 -3.10
CA GLU A 71 -8.27 -17.37 -2.37
C GLU A 71 -8.09 -17.24 -0.84
N ALA A 72 -6.93 -17.62 -0.31
CA ALA A 72 -6.59 -17.43 1.11
C ALA A 72 -6.60 -15.95 1.49
N MET A 73 -6.03 -15.10 0.64
CA MET A 73 -6.01 -13.65 0.81
C MET A 73 -7.43 -13.06 0.78
N PHE A 74 -8.29 -13.46 -0.16
CA PHE A 74 -9.70 -13.02 -0.20
C PHE A 74 -10.43 -13.38 1.08
N SER A 75 -10.12 -14.54 1.67
CA SER A 75 -10.68 -15.01 2.94
C SER A 75 -10.18 -14.17 4.12
N GLN A 76 -8.89 -13.81 4.15
CA GLN A 76 -8.31 -12.93 5.18
C GLN A 76 -8.91 -11.52 5.15
N LEU A 77 -9.18 -11.00 3.96
CA LEU A 77 -9.79 -9.69 3.76
C LEU A 77 -11.27 -9.64 4.19
N ARG A 78 -11.89 -10.75 4.52
CA ARG A 78 -13.31 -10.85 4.92
C ARG A 78 -14.24 -10.14 3.93
N LEU A 79 -13.95 -10.27 2.64
CA LEU A 79 -14.73 -9.63 1.58
C LEU A 79 -16.18 -10.12 1.58
N THR A 80 -17.10 -9.21 1.32
CA THR A 80 -18.48 -9.60 1.00
C THR A 80 -18.51 -10.43 -0.29
N PRO A 81 -19.54 -11.23 -0.55
CA PRO A 81 -19.64 -12.01 -1.79
C PRO A 81 -19.51 -11.16 -3.06
N SER A 82 -20.06 -9.94 -3.07
CA SER A 82 -19.95 -9.01 -4.20
C SER A 82 -18.54 -8.46 -4.37
N GLN A 83 -17.88 -8.08 -3.27
CA GLN A 83 -16.49 -7.62 -3.30
C GLN A 83 -15.54 -8.74 -3.73
N ARG A 84 -15.76 -9.97 -3.25
CA ARG A 84 -14.99 -11.13 -3.67
C ARG A 84 -15.14 -11.39 -5.18
N ALA A 85 -16.35 -11.36 -5.70
CA ALA A 85 -16.60 -11.50 -7.14
C ALA A 85 -15.90 -10.40 -7.95
N SER A 86 -15.93 -9.14 -7.47
CA SER A 86 -15.21 -8.03 -8.07
C SER A 86 -13.69 -8.24 -8.04
N ALA A 87 -13.14 -8.63 -6.89
CA ALA A 87 -11.71 -8.90 -6.72
C ALA A 87 -11.21 -9.99 -7.69
N ILE A 88 -11.96 -11.10 -7.81
CA ILE A 88 -11.64 -12.20 -8.75
C ILE A 88 -11.67 -11.68 -10.20
N LYS A 89 -12.70 -10.89 -10.58
CA LYS A 89 -12.80 -10.31 -11.91
C LYS A 89 -11.61 -9.41 -12.22
N ARG A 90 -11.22 -8.55 -11.27
CA ARG A 90 -10.07 -7.63 -11.40
C ARG A 90 -8.75 -8.38 -11.48
N PHE A 91 -8.56 -9.39 -10.66
CA PHE A 91 -7.38 -10.27 -10.69
C PHE A 91 -7.24 -10.96 -12.05
N LYS A 92 -8.31 -11.59 -12.56
CA LYS A 92 -8.32 -12.23 -13.88
C LYS A 92 -7.98 -11.26 -15.00
N PHE A 93 -8.52 -10.05 -14.97
CA PHE A 93 -8.21 -9.01 -15.94
C PHE A 93 -6.71 -8.64 -15.94
N GLY A 94 -6.09 -8.48 -14.76
CA GLY A 94 -4.65 -8.22 -14.65
C GLY A 94 -3.78 -9.40 -15.07
N ALA A 95 -4.31 -10.63 -15.01
CA ALA A 95 -3.63 -11.85 -15.42
C ALA A 95 -3.78 -12.18 -16.92
N GLU A 96 -4.45 -11.36 -17.72
CA GLU A 96 -4.52 -11.52 -19.18
C GLU A 96 -3.13 -11.39 -19.82
N SER A 97 -2.90 -12.15 -20.89
CA SER A 97 -1.55 -12.26 -21.49
C SER A 97 -1.06 -10.97 -22.15
N ASP A 98 -1.97 -10.12 -22.59
CA ASP A 98 -1.71 -8.85 -23.27
C ASP A 98 -1.97 -7.62 -22.37
N PHE A 99 -2.16 -7.83 -21.05
CA PHE A 99 -2.43 -6.76 -20.12
C PHE A 99 -1.21 -5.85 -19.92
N ASP A 100 -1.40 -4.54 -20.19
CA ASP A 100 -0.42 -3.49 -19.87
C ASP A 100 -0.82 -2.72 -18.61
N PRO A 101 -0.02 -2.79 -17.52
CA PRO A 101 -0.33 -2.13 -16.25
C PRO A 101 -0.29 -0.60 -16.32
N SER A 102 0.30 -0.02 -17.38
CA SER A 102 0.61 1.42 -17.44
C SER A 102 -0.64 2.28 -17.38
N ALA A 103 -1.68 1.95 -18.14
CA ALA A 103 -2.92 2.72 -18.20
C ALA A 103 -3.66 2.72 -16.85
N GLU A 104 -3.74 1.56 -16.21
CA GLU A 104 -4.37 1.37 -14.90
C GLU A 104 -3.64 2.18 -13.82
N LEU A 105 -2.32 2.06 -13.75
CA LEU A 105 -1.49 2.76 -12.78
C LEU A 105 -1.50 4.29 -12.98
N LEU A 106 -1.53 4.78 -14.22
CA LEU A 106 -1.66 6.19 -14.52
C LEU A 106 -3.04 6.74 -14.11
N ARG A 107 -4.11 5.94 -14.26
CA ARG A 107 -5.45 6.28 -13.78
C ARG A 107 -5.45 6.39 -12.26
N PHE A 108 -4.91 5.38 -11.56
CA PHE A 108 -4.74 5.38 -10.12
C PHE A 108 -3.96 6.61 -9.62
N ARG A 109 -2.82 6.93 -10.22
CA ARG A 109 -2.03 8.12 -9.85
C ARG A 109 -2.81 9.42 -10.01
N ARG A 110 -3.64 9.53 -11.04
CA ARG A 110 -4.52 10.72 -11.23
C ARG A 110 -5.54 10.83 -10.12
N THR A 111 -6.16 9.73 -9.73
CA THR A 111 -7.13 9.69 -8.63
C THR A 111 -6.44 9.95 -7.28
N ALA A 112 -5.24 9.43 -7.07
CA ALA A 112 -4.44 9.58 -5.87
C ALA A 112 -3.64 10.91 -5.81
N SER A 113 -3.71 11.78 -6.83
CA SER A 113 -2.83 12.94 -6.99
C SER A 113 -2.80 13.90 -5.80
N LEU A 114 -3.91 14.03 -5.09
CA LEU A 114 -4.02 14.87 -3.88
C LEU A 114 -3.55 14.17 -2.59
N ARG A 115 -3.14 12.92 -2.68
CA ARG A 115 -2.67 12.09 -1.56
C ARG A 115 -1.39 11.35 -1.95
N PRO A 116 -0.23 12.01 -1.99
CA PRO A 116 1.01 11.44 -2.58
C PRO A 116 1.49 10.15 -1.91
N GLN A 117 1.11 9.92 -0.65
CA GLN A 117 1.46 8.70 0.08
C GLN A 117 0.65 7.47 -0.36
N THR A 118 -0.46 7.65 -1.09
CA THR A 118 -1.33 6.54 -1.51
C THR A 118 -0.60 5.56 -2.44
N SER A 119 0.25 6.04 -3.34
CA SER A 119 1.07 5.18 -4.22
C SER A 119 2.06 4.32 -3.43
N GLN A 120 2.69 4.86 -2.41
CA GLN A 120 3.58 4.10 -1.53
C GLN A 120 2.80 3.07 -0.72
N THR A 121 1.60 3.44 -0.25
CA THR A 121 0.71 2.53 0.48
C THR A 121 0.26 1.38 -0.43
N LEU A 122 -0.15 1.66 -1.69
CA LEU A 122 -0.46 0.60 -2.66
C LEU A 122 0.73 -0.34 -2.86
N MET A 123 1.93 0.20 -3.07
CA MET A 123 3.14 -0.62 -3.25
C MET A 123 3.43 -1.50 -2.04
N LEU A 124 3.24 -0.99 -0.83
CA LEU A 124 3.40 -1.74 0.42
C LEU A 124 2.43 -2.94 0.49
N PHE A 125 1.16 -2.74 0.06
CA PHE A 125 0.17 -3.81 -0.01
C PHE A 125 0.55 -4.85 -1.07
N LEU A 126 0.93 -4.42 -2.28
CA LEU A 126 1.31 -5.34 -3.36
C LEU A 126 2.51 -6.20 -2.98
N VAL A 127 3.57 -5.60 -2.42
CA VAL A 127 4.73 -6.35 -1.92
C VAL A 127 4.34 -7.30 -0.79
N GLY A 128 3.47 -6.85 0.15
CA GLY A 128 3.02 -7.69 1.25
C GLY A 128 2.22 -8.89 0.80
N MET A 129 1.44 -8.75 -0.24
CA MET A 129 0.64 -9.84 -0.82
C MET A 129 1.49 -10.76 -1.70
N ALA A 130 2.41 -10.22 -2.49
CA ALA A 130 3.35 -11.02 -3.29
C ALA A 130 4.34 -11.84 -2.43
N LEU A 131 4.63 -11.38 -1.21
CA LEU A 131 5.48 -12.11 -0.23
C LEU A 131 4.68 -13.01 0.72
N ALA A 132 3.41 -13.28 0.46
CA ALA A 132 2.58 -14.07 1.37
C ALA A 132 3.07 -15.52 1.57
N ASP A 133 3.75 -16.09 0.58
CA ASP A 133 4.42 -17.41 0.68
C ASP A 133 5.88 -17.34 1.18
N GLY A 134 6.35 -16.13 1.54
CA GLY A 134 7.71 -15.87 2.00
C GLY A 134 8.76 -15.81 0.90
N ARG A 135 8.38 -15.90 -0.37
CA ARG A 135 9.28 -15.88 -1.54
C ARG A 135 8.79 -14.89 -2.59
N LEU A 136 9.73 -14.32 -3.30
CA LEU A 136 9.48 -13.44 -4.44
C LEU A 136 10.42 -13.90 -5.57
N ASP A 137 9.87 -14.46 -6.62
CA ASP A 137 10.67 -14.88 -7.73
C ASP A 137 11.20 -13.71 -8.58
N THR A 138 12.02 -14.02 -9.59
CA THR A 138 12.63 -12.98 -10.44
C THR A 138 11.58 -12.29 -11.33
N ALA A 139 10.58 -13.02 -11.82
CA ALA A 139 9.55 -12.47 -12.71
C ALA A 139 8.61 -11.53 -11.94
N GLU A 140 8.15 -11.95 -10.76
CA GLU A 140 7.35 -11.14 -9.85
C GLU A 140 8.09 -9.87 -9.40
N ARG A 141 9.39 -10.01 -9.07
CA ARG A 141 10.25 -8.86 -8.71
C ARG A 141 10.35 -7.85 -9.85
N ASN A 142 10.49 -8.33 -11.09
CA ASN A 142 10.53 -7.48 -12.28
C ASN A 142 9.17 -6.81 -12.54
N ALA A 143 8.06 -7.52 -12.32
CA ALA A 143 6.71 -6.97 -12.41
C ALA A 143 6.50 -5.87 -11.36
N LEU A 144 6.87 -6.11 -10.10
CA LEU A 144 6.84 -5.11 -9.03
C LEU A 144 7.72 -3.88 -9.36
N ALA A 145 8.89 -4.08 -9.97
CA ALA A 145 9.76 -2.96 -10.38
C ALA A 145 9.10 -2.09 -11.47
N ARG A 146 8.40 -2.70 -12.44
CA ARG A 146 7.62 -1.96 -13.45
C ARG A 146 6.48 -1.17 -12.83
N VAL A 147 5.74 -1.77 -11.91
CA VAL A 147 4.67 -1.10 -11.14
C VAL A 147 5.26 0.09 -10.35
N ALA A 148 6.34 -0.13 -9.59
CA ALA A 148 7.02 0.90 -8.80
C ALA A 148 7.46 2.09 -9.66
N LYS A 149 8.12 1.83 -10.80
CA LYS A 149 8.56 2.84 -11.74
C LYS A 149 7.39 3.70 -12.24
N THR A 150 6.26 3.08 -12.63
CA THR A 150 5.07 3.80 -13.09
C THR A 150 4.43 4.61 -11.96
N LEU A 151 4.47 4.12 -10.71
CA LEU A 151 4.02 4.85 -9.52
C LEU A 151 4.98 5.97 -9.09
N GLY A 152 6.15 6.11 -9.70
CA GLY A 152 7.17 7.10 -9.34
C GLY A 152 7.98 6.72 -8.11
N ILE A 153 8.06 5.43 -7.79
CA ILE A 153 8.84 4.87 -6.68
C ILE A 153 10.19 4.39 -7.24
N SER A 154 11.29 4.85 -6.64
CA SER A 154 12.63 4.46 -7.07
C SER A 154 12.95 3.00 -6.71
N ASP A 155 13.88 2.37 -7.46
CA ASP A 155 14.32 1.00 -7.20
C ASP A 155 14.86 0.83 -5.77
N ALA A 156 15.62 1.81 -5.27
CA ALA A 156 16.11 1.79 -3.90
C ALA A 156 14.97 1.85 -2.86
N ALA A 157 13.89 2.58 -3.16
CA ALA A 157 12.72 2.61 -2.29
C ALA A 157 11.94 1.28 -2.34
N LEU A 158 11.79 0.68 -3.53
CA LEU A 158 11.19 -0.63 -3.69
C LEU A 158 11.97 -1.71 -2.92
N GLN A 159 13.30 -1.76 -3.05
CA GLN A 159 14.12 -2.73 -2.33
C GLN A 159 14.01 -2.58 -0.82
N ARG A 160 13.91 -1.35 -0.31
CA ARG A 160 13.65 -1.10 1.12
C ARG A 160 12.29 -1.62 1.56
N ILE A 161 11.23 -1.41 0.75
CA ILE A 161 9.89 -1.93 1.03
C ILE A 161 9.91 -3.45 1.07
N ILE A 162 10.51 -4.12 0.07
CA ILE A 162 10.62 -5.58 0.01
C ILE A 162 11.35 -6.11 1.24
N SER A 163 12.52 -5.57 1.57
CA SER A 163 13.32 -6.02 2.73
C SER A 163 12.58 -5.82 4.06
N MET A 164 11.88 -4.70 4.21
CA MET A 164 11.09 -4.39 5.41
C MET A 164 9.90 -5.34 5.55
N VAL A 165 9.14 -5.57 4.48
CA VAL A 165 7.97 -6.45 4.50
C VAL A 165 8.37 -7.90 4.73
N ALA A 166 9.43 -8.39 4.06
CA ALA A 166 9.96 -9.73 4.29
C ALA A 166 10.39 -9.95 5.74
N ALA A 167 11.08 -8.97 6.33
CA ALA A 167 11.47 -9.02 7.73
C ALA A 167 10.26 -9.02 8.68
N GLN A 168 9.20 -8.24 8.39
CA GLN A 168 7.98 -8.22 9.19
C GLN A 168 7.20 -9.54 9.12
N ALA A 169 7.16 -10.19 7.95
CA ALA A 169 6.52 -11.50 7.77
C ALA A 169 7.25 -12.58 8.59
N ASN A 170 8.57 -12.62 8.55
CA ASN A 170 9.37 -13.57 9.36
C ASN A 170 9.11 -13.41 10.87
N PHE A 171 8.80 -12.19 11.35
CA PHE A 171 8.42 -11.97 12.75
C PHE A 171 7.05 -12.53 13.11
N GLY A 172 6.09 -12.50 12.18
CA GLY A 172 4.75 -13.05 12.36
C GLY A 172 4.76 -14.58 12.47
N ASP A 173 5.41 -15.24 11.53
CA ASP A 173 5.49 -16.71 11.46
C ASP A 173 6.23 -17.34 12.63
N GLN A 174 7.31 -16.70 13.11
CA GLN A 174 8.07 -17.20 14.26
C GLN A 174 7.22 -17.27 15.54
N ARG A 175 6.23 -16.40 15.72
CA ARG A 175 5.31 -16.47 16.87
C ARG A 175 4.39 -17.69 16.84
N GLN A 176 3.93 -18.10 15.65
CA GLN A 176 3.08 -19.29 15.51
C GLN A 176 3.86 -20.58 15.70
N HIS A 177 5.15 -20.61 15.34
CA HIS A 177 6.01 -21.81 15.45
C HIS A 177 6.88 -21.84 16.69
N GLN A 178 6.97 -20.77 17.50
CA GLN A 178 7.83 -20.67 18.70
C GLN A 178 7.44 -21.58 19.86
N ARG A 179 6.42 -22.45 19.68
CA ARG A 179 6.18 -23.55 20.65
C ARG A 179 7.13 -24.75 20.48
N GLN A 180 7.97 -24.80 19.44
CA GLN A 180 8.77 -26.03 19.16
C GLN A 180 10.22 -25.91 18.67
N GLN A 181 10.81 -24.74 18.36
CA GLN A 181 12.23 -24.72 17.96
C GLN A 181 13.01 -23.49 18.43
N TYR A 182 14.14 -23.77 19.10
CA TYR A 182 15.14 -22.82 19.59
C TYR A 182 15.90 -22.23 18.38
N GLN A 183 15.53 -21.04 17.90
CA GLN A 183 16.38 -20.29 16.97
C GLN A 183 17.33 -19.35 17.74
N PRO A 184 18.59 -19.17 17.27
CA PRO A 184 19.55 -18.32 17.98
C PRO A 184 19.04 -16.88 18.05
N GLN A 185 19.00 -16.29 19.24
CA GLN A 185 18.55 -14.90 19.51
C GLN A 185 19.18 -13.84 18.58
N ARG A 186 20.38 -14.10 18.04
CA ARG A 186 21.09 -13.18 17.13
C ARG A 186 20.40 -12.99 15.77
N SER A 187 19.80 -14.05 15.20
CA SER A 187 19.06 -13.93 13.93
C SER A 187 17.77 -13.16 14.11
N GLN A 188 17.03 -13.40 15.19
CA GLN A 188 15.79 -12.68 15.52
C GLN A 188 16.04 -11.19 15.73
N LEU A 189 17.15 -10.83 16.40
CA LEU A 189 17.49 -9.42 16.62
C LEU A 189 17.85 -8.70 15.31
N ALA A 190 18.58 -9.35 14.41
CA ALA A 190 18.89 -8.79 13.10
C ALA A 190 17.63 -8.57 12.26
N ASP A 191 16.68 -9.52 12.34
CA ASP A 191 15.36 -9.38 11.69
C ASP A 191 14.55 -8.24 12.30
N ALA A 192 14.60 -8.04 13.63
CA ALA A 192 13.94 -6.93 14.31
C ALA A 192 14.42 -5.56 13.80
N TYR A 193 15.74 -5.37 13.68
CA TYR A 193 16.30 -4.14 13.11
C TYR A 193 15.83 -3.94 11.66
N ARG A 194 15.86 -4.98 10.86
CA ARG A 194 15.37 -4.92 9.46
C ARG A 194 13.88 -4.61 9.38
N ALA A 195 13.06 -5.20 10.25
CA ALA A 195 11.62 -4.96 10.30
C ALA A 195 11.27 -3.50 10.64
N LEU A 196 12.11 -2.83 11.43
CA LEU A 196 11.99 -1.40 11.70
C LEU A 196 12.69 -0.52 10.64
N GLY A 197 13.43 -1.13 9.70
CA GLY A 197 14.16 -0.42 8.64
C GLY A 197 15.32 0.42 9.19
N VAL A 198 15.98 -0.06 10.26
CA VAL A 198 17.12 0.59 10.92
C VAL A 198 18.32 -0.34 11.01
N SER A 199 19.51 0.23 11.17
CA SER A 199 20.74 -0.54 11.39
C SER A 199 20.88 -0.98 12.85
N ALA A 200 21.74 -1.99 13.10
CA ALA A 200 21.94 -2.54 14.44
C ALA A 200 22.66 -1.57 15.40
N ASP A 201 23.36 -0.58 14.89
CA ASP A 201 24.09 0.47 15.60
C ASP A 201 23.26 1.75 15.83
N VAL A 202 21.99 1.77 15.37
CA VAL A 202 21.08 2.92 15.50
C VAL A 202 20.96 3.38 16.95
N ASP A 203 20.97 4.68 17.19
CA ASP A 203 20.72 5.23 18.50
C ASP A 203 19.25 5.08 18.95
N TYR A 204 19.00 5.25 20.25
CA TYR A 204 17.66 5.07 20.81
C TYR A 204 16.64 6.09 20.24
N ARG A 205 17.10 7.31 19.97
CA ARG A 205 16.22 8.38 19.47
C ARG A 205 15.73 8.07 18.06
N GLU A 206 16.65 7.63 17.19
CA GLU A 206 16.32 7.24 15.81
C GLU A 206 15.51 5.93 15.78
N LEU A 207 15.82 4.95 16.64
CA LEU A 207 15.02 3.74 16.80
C LEU A 207 13.57 4.07 17.17
N LYS A 208 13.36 4.94 18.18
CA LYS A 208 12.03 5.38 18.61
C LYS A 208 11.31 6.18 17.52
N LYS A 209 12.03 6.97 16.74
CA LYS A 209 11.50 7.73 15.62
C LYS A 209 11.03 6.78 14.50
N ALA A 210 11.82 5.75 14.16
CA ALA A 210 11.46 4.74 13.18
C ALA A 210 10.20 3.97 13.61
N TYR A 211 10.15 3.50 14.86
CA TYR A 211 8.96 2.87 15.44
C TYR A 211 7.71 3.75 15.33
N ARG A 212 7.80 5.00 15.81
CA ARG A 212 6.66 5.94 15.76
C ARG A 212 6.19 6.22 14.34
N ARG A 213 7.12 6.33 13.40
CA ARG A 213 6.81 6.52 11.99
C ARG A 213 6.03 5.31 11.45
N LEU A 214 6.53 4.10 11.64
CA LEU A 214 5.91 2.86 11.15
C LEU A 214 4.53 2.65 11.79
N MET A 215 4.39 2.85 13.10
CA MET A 215 3.10 2.78 13.78
C MET A 215 2.11 3.81 13.23
N SER A 216 2.58 5.03 12.97
CA SER A 216 1.76 6.09 12.38
C SER A 216 1.37 5.79 10.93
N GLU A 217 2.24 5.16 10.14
CA GLU A 217 1.99 4.78 8.76
C GLU A 217 0.94 3.66 8.63
N ASN A 218 0.89 2.76 9.61
CA ASN A 218 -0.06 1.65 9.67
C ASN A 218 -1.31 1.96 10.52
N HIS A 219 -1.47 3.21 11.00
CA HIS A 219 -2.64 3.59 11.80
C HIS A 219 -3.93 3.54 10.94
N PRO A 220 -5.01 2.89 11.42
CA PRO A 220 -6.27 2.74 10.69
C PRO A 220 -6.81 4.04 10.09
N ASP A 221 -6.86 5.12 10.90
CA ASP A 221 -7.37 6.42 10.44
C ASP A 221 -6.53 7.02 9.31
N LYS A 222 -5.20 6.85 9.38
CA LYS A 222 -4.31 7.35 8.33
C LYS A 222 -4.40 6.55 7.05
N LEU A 223 -4.56 5.25 7.16
CA LEU A 223 -4.76 4.37 6.00
C LEU A 223 -6.10 4.70 5.32
N SER A 224 -7.17 4.83 6.10
CA SER A 224 -8.48 5.26 5.58
C SER A 224 -8.38 6.64 4.90
N ALA A 225 -7.69 7.60 5.51
CA ALA A 225 -7.46 8.93 4.91
C ALA A 225 -6.62 8.88 3.62
N ARG A 226 -5.81 7.84 3.41
CA ARG A 226 -5.04 7.59 2.17
C ARG A 226 -5.85 6.85 1.12
N GLY A 227 -7.11 6.53 1.39
CA GLY A 227 -7.99 5.81 0.48
C GLY A 227 -7.83 4.30 0.51
N VAL A 228 -7.22 3.74 1.57
CA VAL A 228 -7.17 2.28 1.77
C VAL A 228 -8.56 1.80 2.16
N PRO A 229 -9.15 0.81 1.48
CA PRO A 229 -10.42 0.20 1.85
C PRO A 229 -10.38 -0.40 3.24
N LYS A 230 -11.52 -0.39 3.94
CA LYS A 230 -11.62 -0.88 5.31
C LYS A 230 -11.14 -2.33 5.45
N GLU A 231 -11.47 -3.17 4.49
CA GLU A 231 -11.11 -4.59 4.45
C GLU A 231 -9.59 -4.80 4.41
N MET A 232 -8.84 -3.86 3.83
CA MET A 232 -7.39 -3.89 3.76
C MET A 232 -6.72 -3.24 4.99
N VAL A 233 -7.44 -2.37 5.72
CA VAL A 233 -6.93 -1.74 6.95
C VAL A 233 -6.69 -2.79 8.05
N ASP A 234 -7.51 -3.82 8.09
CA ASP A 234 -7.38 -4.91 9.09
C ASP A 234 -6.04 -5.66 8.94
N LEU A 235 -5.56 -5.87 7.71
CA LEU A 235 -4.22 -6.46 7.45
C LEU A 235 -3.07 -5.59 7.98
N ALA A 236 -3.23 -4.28 7.97
CA ALA A 236 -2.22 -3.37 8.49
C ALA A 236 -2.15 -3.39 10.03
N THR A 237 -3.22 -3.77 10.69
CA THR A 237 -3.24 -3.95 12.15
C THR A 237 -2.32 -5.09 12.58
N GLU A 238 -2.29 -6.19 11.85
CA GLU A 238 -1.36 -7.30 12.08
C GLU A 238 0.10 -6.85 11.91
N ARG A 239 0.40 -6.08 10.86
CA ARG A 239 1.73 -5.48 10.68
C ARG A 239 2.14 -4.58 11.84
N SER A 240 1.20 -3.81 12.39
CA SER A 240 1.47 -2.97 13.56
C SER A 240 1.88 -3.78 14.79
N GLN A 241 1.31 -4.97 14.97
CA GLN A 241 1.70 -5.90 16.03
C GLN A 241 3.13 -6.42 15.82
N ASN A 242 3.50 -6.77 14.59
CA ASN A 242 4.86 -7.22 14.26
C ASN A 242 5.89 -6.11 14.48
N ILE A 243 5.57 -4.87 14.11
CA ILE A 243 6.40 -3.68 14.36
C ILE A 243 6.62 -3.46 15.86
N THR A 244 5.56 -3.58 16.67
CA THR A 244 5.66 -3.44 18.13
C THR A 244 6.54 -4.53 18.72
N THR A 245 6.37 -5.78 18.29
CA THR A 245 7.19 -6.90 18.75
C THR A 245 8.67 -6.71 18.42
N ALA A 246 8.97 -6.28 17.21
CA ALA A 246 10.35 -6.00 16.80
C ALA A 246 10.99 -4.89 17.65
N TYR A 247 10.23 -3.84 17.94
CA TYR A 247 10.69 -2.75 18.80
C TYR A 247 10.96 -3.22 20.23
N ASP A 248 10.05 -4.00 20.82
CA ASP A 248 10.18 -4.50 22.18
C ASP A 248 11.36 -5.47 22.30
N LEU A 249 11.58 -6.36 21.32
CA LEU A 249 12.75 -7.25 21.29
C LEU A 249 14.08 -6.46 21.27
N ILE A 250 14.16 -5.39 20.46
CA ILE A 250 15.37 -4.54 20.43
C ILE A 250 15.56 -3.83 21.77
N LYS A 251 14.48 -3.30 22.37
CA LYS A 251 14.56 -2.67 23.70
C LYS A 251 15.09 -3.63 24.76
N GLU A 252 14.53 -4.83 24.82
CA GLU A 252 14.92 -5.86 25.75
C GLU A 252 16.40 -6.25 25.57
N SER A 253 16.81 -6.51 24.33
CA SER A 253 18.21 -6.88 24.02
C SER A 253 19.24 -5.82 24.40
N ARG A 254 18.82 -4.53 24.40
CA ARG A 254 19.68 -3.38 24.80
C ARG A 254 19.53 -2.99 26.28
N GLY A 255 18.73 -3.70 27.08
CA GLY A 255 18.46 -3.37 28.46
C GLY A 255 17.76 -2.02 28.66
N MET A 256 17.00 -1.56 27.67
CA MET A 256 16.31 -0.28 27.71
C MET A 256 14.94 -0.45 28.37
N LYS A 257 14.63 0.38 29.34
CA LYS A 257 13.31 0.43 30.01
C LYS A 257 12.34 1.35 29.29
#